data_259ea133b70f419a634e5b9d66cc004a
#
_entry.id   259ea133b70f419a634e5b9d66cc004a
#
_cell.length_a   1.000
_cell.length_b   1.000
_cell.length_c   1.000
_cell.angle_alpha   90.00
_cell.angle_beta   90.00
_cell.angle_gamma   90.00
#
_symmetry.space_group_name_H-M   'P 1'
#
loop_
_entity.id
_entity.type
_entity.pdbx_description
1 polymer ?
#
loop_
_entity_poly.entity_id
_entity_poly.type
_entity_poly.pdbx_seq_one_letter_code
_entity_poly.pdbx_strand_id
1 'polypeptide(L)'
;SRFCIRRVRISKLSDLLPALEAAGYYMEDDVVDQSSMVVEIPIDHGEGIRGLEAVSMWEQLALAAFLQKHWSDNQVSSTITFDPEREGPMLKYALDYYQYQLKGISFLPRLDYGAFPQMPYEAIDEEKYREMIKRIKNVGLHMVEDTDQNEPEAERYCSNDRCTL
;
A
#
# COMPACT_ATOMS: atom_id res chain seq x y z
N SER A 1 -4.31 -0.33 -11.69
CA SER A 1 -4.69 0.92 -12.35
C SER A 1 -3.48 1.82 -12.54
N ARG A 2 -3.46 2.61 -13.62
CA ARG A 2 -2.42 3.64 -13.83
C ARG A 2 -2.52 4.73 -12.76
N PHE A 3 -3.73 5.18 -12.48
CA PHE A 3 -3.98 6.20 -11.48
C PHE A 3 -4.53 5.58 -10.20
N CYS A 4 -4.02 6.01 -9.06
CA CYS A 4 -4.52 5.58 -7.78
C CYS A 4 -4.38 6.67 -6.71
N ILE A 5 -5.16 6.54 -5.65
CA ILE A 5 -4.92 7.23 -4.39
C ILE A 5 -4.09 6.30 -3.50
N ARG A 6 -2.95 6.77 -3.04
CA ARG A 6 -2.20 6.15 -1.96
C ARG A 6 -2.55 6.84 -0.65
N ARG A 7 -3.10 6.12 0.31
CA ARG A 7 -3.35 6.62 1.66
C ARG A 7 -2.17 6.28 2.56
N VAL A 8 -1.61 7.29 3.18
CA VAL A 8 -0.50 7.17 4.11
C VAL A 8 -0.96 7.64 5.48
N ARG A 9 -0.69 6.85 6.51
CA ARG A 9 -0.97 7.19 7.90
C ARG A 9 0.23 7.92 8.48
N ILE A 10 -0.03 9.08 9.06
CA ILE A 10 0.99 9.96 9.63
C ILE A 10 0.52 10.34 11.04
N SER A 11 1.42 10.23 12.02
CA SER A 11 1.13 10.66 13.40
C SER A 11 0.67 12.12 13.42
N LYS A 12 -0.35 12.43 14.20
CA LYS A 12 -0.84 13.81 14.43
C LYS A 12 0.22 14.74 15.03
N LEU A 13 1.27 14.17 15.60
CA LEU A 13 2.42 14.93 16.15
C LEU A 13 3.50 15.23 15.10
N SER A 14 3.34 14.74 13.86
CA SER A 14 4.33 14.95 12.81
C SER A 14 4.28 16.37 12.25
N ASP A 15 5.44 17.02 12.19
CA ASP A 15 5.63 18.35 11.60
C ASP A 15 5.38 18.36 10.08
N LEU A 16 5.27 17.21 9.47
CA LEU A 16 4.94 17.06 8.05
C LEU A 16 3.47 17.41 7.75
N LEU A 17 2.55 17.19 8.69
CA LEU A 17 1.11 17.41 8.46
C LEU A 17 0.77 18.85 8.10
N PRO A 18 1.25 19.89 8.81
CA PRO A 18 0.99 21.28 8.44
C PRO A 18 1.50 21.63 7.03
N ALA A 19 2.65 21.07 6.63
CA ALA A 19 3.21 21.29 5.30
C ALA A 19 2.36 20.64 4.20
N LEU A 20 1.84 19.44 4.43
CA LEU A 20 0.92 18.74 3.52
C LEU A 20 -0.43 19.44 3.42
N GLU A 21 -0.97 19.92 4.54
CA GLU A 21 -2.22 20.70 4.57
C GLU A 21 -2.08 21.99 3.77
N ALA A 22 -1.01 22.75 4.02
CA ALA A 22 -0.69 23.98 3.28
C ALA A 22 -0.49 23.73 1.78
N ALA A 23 0.02 22.56 1.42
CA ALA A 23 0.16 22.11 0.04
C ALA A 23 -1.16 21.66 -0.59
N GLY A 24 -2.27 21.53 0.17
CA GLY A 24 -3.59 21.21 -0.31
C GLY A 24 -3.90 19.72 -0.46
N TYR A 25 -3.14 18.85 0.22
CA TYR A 25 -3.48 17.43 0.31
C TYR A 25 -4.75 17.22 1.14
N TYR A 26 -5.59 16.27 0.71
CA TYR A 26 -6.73 15.86 1.51
C TYR A 26 -6.28 15.00 2.68
N MET A 27 -6.79 15.31 3.86
CA MET A 27 -6.48 14.58 5.09
C MET A 27 -7.74 14.36 5.91
N GLU A 28 -7.80 13.22 6.59
CA GLU A 28 -8.89 12.86 7.49
C GLU A 28 -8.35 12.07 8.69
N ASP A 29 -9.14 11.98 9.76
CA ASP A 29 -8.79 11.14 10.90
C ASP A 29 -8.75 9.67 10.51
N ASP A 30 -7.74 8.93 11.03
CA ASP A 30 -7.72 7.47 10.86
C ASP A 30 -8.87 6.84 11.67
N VAL A 31 -9.67 5.99 11.02
CA VAL A 31 -10.83 5.33 11.66
C VAL A 31 -10.43 4.27 12.69
N VAL A 32 -9.17 3.82 12.69
CA VAL A 32 -8.65 2.78 13.58
C VAL A 32 -7.77 3.38 14.67
N ASP A 33 -6.89 4.30 14.30
CA ASP A 33 -5.93 4.92 15.19
C ASP A 33 -6.17 6.43 15.31
N GLN A 34 -6.79 6.85 16.41
CA GLN A 34 -7.11 8.28 16.64
C GLN A 34 -5.87 9.19 16.79
N SER A 35 -4.67 8.62 16.97
CA SER A 35 -3.41 9.36 17.02
C SER A 35 -2.83 9.67 15.64
N SER A 36 -3.43 9.13 14.59
CA SER A 36 -2.96 9.26 13.21
C SER A 36 -3.95 10.02 12.32
N MET A 37 -3.40 10.68 11.30
CA MET A 37 -4.12 11.23 10.16
C MET A 37 -3.87 10.37 8.93
N VAL A 38 -4.88 10.21 8.08
CA VAL A 38 -4.76 9.58 6.77
C VAL A 38 -4.64 10.67 5.71
N VAL A 39 -3.55 10.65 4.96
CA VAL A 39 -3.30 11.61 3.88
C VAL A 39 -3.48 10.91 2.54
N GLU A 40 -4.29 11.50 1.65
CA GLU A 40 -4.51 11.00 0.29
C GLU A 40 -3.49 11.58 -0.68
N ILE A 41 -2.70 10.71 -1.29
CA ILE A 41 -1.68 11.08 -2.27
C ILE A 41 -2.09 10.52 -3.63
N PRO A 42 -2.47 11.37 -4.61
CA PRO A 42 -2.74 10.91 -5.97
C PRO A 42 -1.44 10.52 -6.66
N ILE A 43 -1.42 9.33 -7.28
CA ILE A 43 -0.26 8.77 -7.97
C ILE A 43 -0.63 8.43 -9.41
N ASP A 44 0.20 8.85 -10.35
CA ASP A 44 0.28 8.32 -11.71
C ASP A 44 1.51 7.42 -11.81
N HIS A 45 1.27 6.13 -12.01
CA HIS A 45 2.34 5.15 -12.20
C HIS A 45 2.99 5.21 -13.59
N GLY A 46 2.50 6.09 -14.44
CA GLY A 46 2.99 6.23 -15.81
C GLY A 46 2.37 5.25 -16.80
N GLU A 47 2.82 5.36 -18.04
CA GLU A 47 2.36 4.49 -19.13
C GLU A 47 3.10 3.15 -19.11
N GLY A 48 2.43 2.11 -19.61
CA GLY A 48 3.02 0.77 -19.75
C GLY A 48 3.03 -0.08 -18.49
N ILE A 49 2.50 0.40 -17.37
CA ILE A 49 2.33 -0.45 -16.20
C ILE A 49 1.23 -1.50 -16.43
N ARG A 50 1.47 -2.72 -15.96
CA ARG A 50 0.43 -3.74 -15.91
C ARG A 50 -0.37 -3.58 -14.62
N GLY A 51 -1.68 -3.37 -14.76
CA GLY A 51 -2.59 -3.33 -13.62
C GLY A 51 -2.79 -4.70 -12.98
N LEU A 52 -3.44 -4.71 -11.84
CA LEU A 52 -3.71 -5.91 -11.04
C LEU A 52 -4.44 -7.01 -11.85
N GLU A 53 -5.33 -6.60 -12.77
CA GLU A 53 -6.09 -7.51 -13.63
C GLU A 53 -5.24 -8.22 -14.68
N ALA A 54 -4.11 -7.62 -15.05
CA ALA A 54 -3.18 -8.17 -16.04
C ALA A 54 -2.11 -9.07 -15.42
N VAL A 55 -2.10 -9.24 -14.10
CA VAL A 55 -1.12 -10.05 -13.37
C VAL A 55 -1.84 -11.19 -12.66
N SER A 56 -1.50 -12.42 -13.01
CA SER A 56 -2.10 -13.59 -12.40
C SER A 56 -1.58 -13.88 -10.99
N MET A 57 -2.35 -14.62 -10.22
CA MET A 57 -1.91 -15.18 -8.94
C MET A 57 -0.58 -15.96 -9.08
N TRP A 58 -0.44 -16.73 -10.14
CA TRP A 58 0.75 -17.53 -10.41
C TRP A 58 2.00 -16.68 -10.64
N GLU A 59 1.86 -15.58 -11.35
CA GLU A 59 2.97 -14.65 -11.60
C GLU A 59 3.41 -13.96 -10.29
N GLN A 60 2.46 -13.54 -9.47
CA GLN A 60 2.76 -12.95 -8.16
C GLN A 60 3.48 -13.94 -7.24
N LEU A 61 3.00 -15.20 -7.19
CA LEU A 61 3.65 -16.26 -6.42
C LEU A 61 5.06 -16.58 -6.94
N ALA A 62 5.24 -16.62 -8.27
CA ALA A 62 6.54 -16.84 -8.87
C ALA A 62 7.54 -15.73 -8.50
N LEU A 63 7.11 -14.49 -8.48
CA LEU A 63 7.93 -13.36 -8.07
C LEU A 63 8.29 -13.45 -6.58
N ALA A 64 7.33 -13.76 -5.71
CA ALA A 64 7.59 -13.94 -4.29
C ALA A 64 8.58 -15.09 -4.03
N ALA A 65 8.41 -16.22 -4.71
CA ALA A 65 9.32 -17.36 -4.62
C ALA A 65 10.73 -17.03 -5.16
N PHE A 66 10.80 -16.27 -6.25
CA PHE A 66 12.10 -15.80 -6.78
C PHE A 66 12.84 -14.92 -5.76
N LEU A 67 12.14 -13.96 -5.15
CA LEU A 67 12.75 -13.11 -4.13
C LEU A 67 13.13 -13.90 -2.86
N GLN A 68 12.31 -14.86 -2.44
CA GLN A 68 12.60 -15.74 -1.31
C GLN A 68 13.86 -16.57 -1.55
N LYS A 69 14.06 -17.03 -2.76
CA LYS A 69 15.21 -17.88 -3.11
C LYS A 69 16.51 -17.09 -3.33
N HIS A 70 16.41 -15.91 -3.93
CA HIS A 70 17.59 -15.22 -4.47
C HIS A 70 17.95 -13.93 -3.73
N TRP A 71 17.04 -13.40 -2.91
CA TRP A 71 17.24 -12.13 -2.24
C TRP A 71 17.13 -12.21 -0.72
N SER A 72 16.06 -12.81 -0.20
CA SER A 72 15.77 -12.74 1.23
C SER A 72 16.04 -14.04 1.94
N ASP A 73 16.91 -13.99 2.96
CA ASP A 73 17.11 -15.10 3.89
C ASP A 73 15.92 -15.24 4.85
N ASN A 74 15.31 -14.13 5.26
CA ASN A 74 14.07 -14.09 6.02
C ASN A 74 12.82 -14.27 5.13
N GLN A 75 11.63 -14.18 5.72
CA GLN A 75 10.39 -14.28 4.98
C GLN A 75 10.21 -13.10 4.02
N VAL A 76 9.86 -13.36 2.76
CA VAL A 76 9.30 -12.38 1.86
C VAL A 76 7.85 -12.17 2.22
N SER A 77 7.52 -11.02 2.81
CA SER A 77 6.13 -10.65 3.12
C SER A 77 5.44 -10.18 1.85
N SER A 78 4.39 -10.88 1.45
CA SER A 78 3.61 -10.52 0.26
C SER A 78 2.17 -10.95 0.41
N THR A 79 1.26 -10.16 -0.18
CA THR A 79 -0.16 -10.50 -0.31
C THR A 79 -0.46 -10.73 -1.78
N ILE A 80 -0.85 -11.95 -2.10
CA ILE A 80 -1.23 -12.38 -3.46
C ILE A 80 -2.71 -12.06 -3.67
N THR A 81 -2.98 -11.21 -4.62
CA THR A 81 -4.36 -10.92 -5.02
C THR A 81 -4.80 -11.86 -6.13
N PHE A 82 -6.03 -12.33 -6.06
CA PHE A 82 -6.56 -13.28 -7.04
C PHE A 82 -8.03 -13.03 -7.34
N ASP A 83 -8.45 -13.43 -8.52
CA ASP A 83 -9.84 -13.46 -8.93
C ASP A 83 -10.51 -14.72 -8.34
N PRO A 84 -11.50 -14.57 -7.43
CA PRO A 84 -12.08 -15.71 -6.73
C PRO A 84 -12.81 -16.70 -7.67
N GLU A 85 -13.39 -16.23 -8.77
CA GLU A 85 -14.11 -17.09 -9.72
C GLU A 85 -13.15 -17.82 -10.68
N ARG A 86 -12.15 -17.12 -11.20
CA ARG A 86 -11.22 -17.64 -12.20
C ARG A 86 -10.04 -18.37 -11.59
N GLU A 87 -9.46 -17.83 -10.52
CA GLU A 87 -8.22 -18.31 -9.91
C GLU A 87 -8.46 -19.06 -8.60
N GLY A 88 -9.59 -18.82 -7.90
CA GLY A 88 -9.93 -19.48 -6.66
C GLY A 88 -9.84 -21.01 -6.69
N PRO A 89 -10.39 -21.70 -7.72
CA PRO A 89 -10.26 -23.15 -7.85
C PRO A 89 -8.82 -23.65 -7.96
N MET A 90 -7.88 -22.77 -8.35
CA MET A 90 -6.46 -23.10 -8.55
C MET A 90 -5.62 -22.90 -7.29
N LEU A 91 -6.16 -22.27 -6.22
CA LEU A 91 -5.42 -21.99 -4.99
C LEU A 91 -4.76 -23.24 -4.38
N LYS A 92 -5.49 -24.36 -4.36
CA LYS A 92 -4.95 -25.62 -3.86
C LYS A 92 -3.69 -26.04 -4.60
N TYR A 93 -3.71 -25.95 -5.92
CA TYR A 93 -2.57 -26.34 -6.75
C TYR A 93 -1.40 -25.35 -6.62
N ALA A 94 -1.70 -24.08 -6.47
CA ALA A 94 -0.70 -23.05 -6.24
C ALA A 94 0.01 -23.27 -4.90
N LEU A 95 -0.73 -23.53 -3.82
CA LEU A 95 -0.19 -23.84 -2.51
C LEU A 95 0.67 -25.11 -2.56
N ASP A 96 0.20 -26.15 -3.22
CA ASP A 96 0.92 -27.41 -3.37
C ASP A 96 2.26 -27.26 -4.12
N TYR A 97 2.26 -26.42 -5.17
CA TYR A 97 3.45 -26.14 -5.97
C TYR A 97 4.48 -25.29 -5.21
N TYR A 98 4.03 -24.26 -4.47
CA TYR A 98 4.91 -23.28 -3.83
C TYR A 98 5.23 -23.58 -2.36
N GLN A 99 4.66 -24.62 -1.74
CA GLN A 99 4.79 -24.94 -0.30
C GLN A 99 6.23 -25.02 0.22
N TYR A 100 7.17 -25.43 -0.61
CA TYR A 100 8.58 -25.53 -0.23
C TYR A 100 9.45 -24.38 -0.72
N GLN A 101 8.84 -23.41 -1.41
CA GLN A 101 9.54 -22.26 -2.01
C GLN A 101 9.28 -20.97 -1.25
N LEU A 102 8.25 -20.94 -0.43
CA LEU A 102 7.81 -19.79 0.35
C LEU A 102 7.83 -20.11 1.85
N LYS A 103 8.19 -19.14 2.67
CA LYS A 103 8.14 -19.27 4.13
C LYS A 103 6.78 -18.86 4.71
N GLY A 104 6.08 -17.97 4.03
CA GLY A 104 4.73 -17.54 4.36
C GLY A 104 4.19 -16.64 3.25
N ILE A 105 2.88 -16.66 3.07
CA ILE A 105 2.19 -15.86 2.06
C ILE A 105 0.74 -15.61 2.49
N SER A 106 0.20 -14.45 2.15
CA SER A 106 -1.20 -14.11 2.35
C SER A 106 -1.94 -14.06 1.03
N PHE A 107 -3.22 -14.40 1.04
CA PHE A 107 -4.08 -14.33 -0.14
C PHE A 107 -5.24 -13.36 0.10
N LEU A 108 -5.52 -12.52 -0.89
CA LEU A 108 -6.62 -11.56 -0.85
C LEU A 108 -7.46 -11.68 -2.13
N PRO A 109 -8.74 -12.10 -2.02
CA PRO A 109 -9.62 -12.11 -3.18
C PRO A 109 -9.89 -10.67 -3.66
N ARG A 110 -9.89 -10.47 -4.96
CA ARG A 110 -10.31 -9.22 -5.59
C ARG A 110 -11.83 -9.15 -5.59
N LEU A 111 -12.40 -8.20 -4.88
CA LEU A 111 -13.83 -7.94 -4.82
C LEU A 111 -14.13 -6.57 -5.43
N ASP A 112 -15.25 -6.46 -6.13
CA ASP A 112 -15.65 -5.22 -6.83
C ASP A 112 -16.03 -4.06 -5.89
N TYR A 113 -16.27 -4.35 -4.61
CA TYR A 113 -16.54 -3.34 -3.60
C TYR A 113 -15.34 -3.19 -2.69
N GLY A 114 -14.96 -1.96 -2.42
CA GLY A 114 -13.86 -1.64 -1.52
C GLY A 114 -13.95 -2.47 -0.23
N ALA A 115 -12.91 -3.21 0.07
CA ALA A 115 -12.93 -4.20 1.14
C ALA A 115 -13.09 -3.57 2.52
N PHE A 116 -12.65 -2.30 2.70
CA PHE A 116 -12.74 -1.58 3.98
C PHE A 116 -12.46 -0.08 3.78
N PRO A 117 -12.92 0.78 4.73
CA PRO A 117 -12.63 2.21 4.71
C PRO A 117 -11.13 2.51 4.72
N GLN A 118 -10.71 3.58 4.06
CA GLN A 118 -9.34 4.06 4.07
C GLN A 118 -8.30 3.03 3.60
N MET A 119 -8.65 2.22 2.59
CA MET A 119 -7.70 1.27 1.98
C MET A 119 -6.41 1.99 1.56
N PRO A 120 -5.23 1.35 1.75
CA PRO A 120 -3.94 1.93 1.38
C PRO A 120 -3.83 2.34 -0.08
N TYR A 121 -4.51 1.61 -0.97
CA TYR A 121 -4.59 1.89 -2.42
C TYR A 121 -6.03 1.86 -2.90
N GLU A 122 -6.43 2.89 -3.63
CA GLU A 122 -7.72 2.97 -4.31
C GLU A 122 -7.48 3.33 -5.78
N ALA A 123 -7.95 2.48 -6.70
CA ALA A 123 -7.91 2.78 -8.12
C ALA A 123 -8.85 3.94 -8.43
N ILE A 124 -8.37 4.91 -9.20
CA ILE A 124 -9.16 6.05 -9.67
C ILE A 124 -8.98 6.20 -11.19
N ASP A 125 -9.86 6.96 -11.80
CA ASP A 125 -9.74 7.38 -13.19
C ASP A 125 -8.82 8.61 -13.36
N GLU A 126 -8.52 8.94 -14.59
CA GLU A 126 -7.68 10.07 -14.93
C GLU A 126 -8.33 11.42 -14.59
N GLU A 127 -9.66 11.51 -14.66
CA GLU A 127 -10.39 12.74 -14.38
C GLU A 127 -10.27 13.10 -12.89
N LYS A 128 -10.53 12.14 -12.00
CA LYS A 128 -10.36 12.29 -10.55
C LYS A 128 -8.91 12.60 -10.19
N TYR A 129 -7.95 11.90 -10.81
CA TYR A 129 -6.53 12.19 -10.62
C TYR A 129 -6.21 13.66 -10.95
N ARG A 130 -6.62 14.13 -12.13
CA ARG A 130 -6.37 15.51 -12.58
C ARG A 130 -7.06 16.55 -11.68
N GLU A 131 -8.25 16.24 -11.18
CA GLU A 131 -8.94 17.10 -10.22
C GLU A 131 -8.15 17.25 -8.92
N MET A 132 -7.64 16.13 -8.39
CA MET A 132 -6.84 16.14 -7.15
C MET A 132 -5.53 16.91 -7.33
N ILE A 133 -4.81 16.66 -8.41
CA ILE A 133 -3.52 17.36 -8.68
C ILE A 133 -3.69 18.86 -8.84
N LYS A 134 -4.81 19.35 -9.38
CA LYS A 134 -5.07 20.81 -9.50
C LYS A 134 -5.10 21.53 -8.15
N ARG A 135 -5.43 20.83 -7.08
CA ARG A 135 -5.52 21.39 -5.72
C ARG A 135 -4.19 21.34 -4.99
N ILE A 136 -3.28 20.44 -5.40
CA ILE A 136 -2.02 20.18 -4.74
C ILE A 136 -0.94 21.10 -5.30
N LYS A 137 -0.19 21.72 -4.38
CA LYS A 137 1.01 22.53 -4.67
C LYS A 137 2.25 21.77 -4.21
N ASN A 138 3.43 22.26 -4.60
CA ASN A 138 4.68 21.72 -4.08
C ASN A 138 4.73 21.84 -2.56
N VAL A 139 5.06 20.74 -1.91
CA VAL A 139 5.28 20.73 -0.47
C VAL A 139 6.58 21.47 -0.16
N GLY A 140 6.50 22.46 0.71
CA GLY A 140 7.68 23.20 1.19
C GLY A 140 8.43 22.39 2.25
N LEU A 141 9.02 21.25 1.89
CA LEU A 141 9.73 20.37 2.83
C LEU A 141 10.86 21.07 3.59
N HIS A 142 11.40 22.16 3.05
CA HIS A 142 12.39 22.98 3.75
C HIS A 142 11.81 23.73 4.98
N MET A 143 10.49 23.73 5.13
CA MET A 143 9.81 24.30 6.30
C MET A 143 9.54 23.24 7.39
N VAL A 144 9.80 21.97 7.08
CA VAL A 144 9.70 20.88 8.05
C VAL A 144 11.03 20.86 8.81
N GLU A 145 11.01 21.32 10.04
CA GLU A 145 12.18 21.20 10.93
C GLU A 145 12.32 19.72 11.29
N ASP A 146 13.48 19.15 10.96
CA ASP A 146 13.85 17.79 11.36
C ASP A 146 14.18 17.83 12.85
N THR A 147 13.16 17.80 13.68
CA THR A 147 13.33 17.66 15.12
C THR A 147 13.51 16.17 15.42
N ASP A 148 14.77 15.75 15.61
CA ASP A 148 15.19 14.41 16.06
C ASP A 148 14.44 13.90 17.30
N GLN A 149 13.51 14.67 17.85
CA GLN A 149 12.76 14.37 19.06
C GLN A 149 11.44 13.63 18.83
N ASN A 150 11.01 13.45 17.57
CA ASN A 150 9.72 12.85 17.22
C ASN A 150 9.86 11.55 16.42
N GLU A 151 11.00 10.86 16.47
CA GLU A 151 10.99 9.47 16.03
C GLU A 151 10.04 8.69 16.97
N PRO A 152 8.92 8.17 16.47
CA PRO A 152 8.10 7.27 17.28
C PRO A 152 9.00 6.12 17.70
N GLU A 153 9.04 5.81 19.00
CA GLU A 153 9.70 4.59 19.47
C GLU A 153 9.21 3.45 18.60
N ALA A 154 10.14 2.77 17.94
CA ALA A 154 9.81 1.67 17.07
C ALA A 154 8.99 0.66 17.87
N GLU A 155 7.71 0.49 17.53
CA GLU A 155 6.89 -0.56 18.12
C GLU A 155 7.60 -1.90 17.87
N ARG A 156 7.96 -2.59 18.92
CA ARG A 156 8.74 -3.84 18.89
C ARG A 156 7.97 -5.04 18.31
N TYR A 157 6.73 -4.86 17.86
CA TYR A 157 5.88 -5.94 17.40
C TYR A 157 5.11 -5.55 16.13
N CYS A 158 4.96 -6.52 15.24
CA CYS A 158 4.05 -6.38 14.10
C CYS A 158 2.60 -6.30 14.59
N SER A 159 1.92 -5.19 14.36
CA SER A 159 0.47 -5.10 14.47
C SER A 159 -0.14 -5.12 13.07
N ASN A 160 -0.87 -6.17 12.76
CA ASN A 160 -1.67 -6.47 11.57
C ASN A 160 -1.13 -6.02 10.19
N ASP A 161 -0.75 -4.78 9.98
CA ASP A 161 -0.28 -4.25 8.69
C ASP A 161 1.09 -3.53 8.78
N ARG A 162 1.72 -3.52 9.94
CA ARG A 162 3.01 -2.85 10.17
C ARG A 162 4.00 -3.83 10.77
N CYS A 163 5.06 -4.15 10.03
CA CYS A 163 6.28 -4.67 10.60
C CYS A 163 7.18 -3.50 10.95
N THR A 164 7.33 -3.24 12.24
CA THR A 164 8.39 -2.39 12.76
C THR A 164 9.49 -3.30 13.31
N LEU A 165 10.66 -3.20 12.75
CA LEU A 165 11.88 -3.84 13.23
C LEU A 165 12.44 -3.07 14.41
#